data_f346d80837502e26fa6c8de7f41fe108
#
_entry.id   f346d80837502e26fa6c8de7f41fe108
#
_cell.length_a   1.000
_cell.length_b   1.000
_cell.length_c   1.000
_cell.angle_alpha   90.00
_cell.angle_beta   90.00
_cell.angle_gamma   90.00
#
_symmetry.space_group_name_H-M   'P 1'
#
loop_
_entity.id
_entity.type
_entity.pdbx_description
1 polymer ?
#
loop_
_entity_poly.entity_id
_entity_poly.type
_entity_poly.pdbx_seq_one_letter_code
_entity_poly.pdbx_strand_id
1 'polypeptide(L)'
;MQKQTARTSEFNAALAQVASERGLDPKVIMDAIKQAIIAAFKKDHPDQYNEEGVYDVTLDIVSGEAHIFEIKGKKRNDITPPGFGRIATQTAKQVILQRVREAEKTNILGEYEKHMNTLVNGMILRFAGSEIIVDIGKTEAVMPVSEQVSSENYRVNGKMMFYMDSIRDGFKGREVVVSRANPNLIIEL
;
A
#
# COMPACT_ATOMS: atom_id res chain seq x y z
N MET A 1 -12.30 13.98 -31.72
CA MET A 1 -12.73 14.20 -30.33
C MET A 1 -13.49 13.04 -29.70
N GLN A 2 -14.28 12.23 -30.39
CA GLN A 2 -15.06 11.12 -29.80
C GLN A 2 -14.28 9.87 -29.40
N LYS A 3 -13.11 9.60 -29.97
CA LYS A 3 -12.28 8.41 -29.62
C LYS A 3 -11.54 8.52 -28.28
N GLN A 4 -11.26 9.72 -27.81
CA GLN A 4 -10.54 9.95 -26.56
C GLN A 4 -11.43 9.77 -25.32
N THR A 5 -12.70 10.18 -25.41
CA THR A 5 -13.67 10.02 -24.32
C THR A 5 -14.05 8.57 -24.07
N ALA A 6 -14.10 7.71 -25.08
CA ALA A 6 -14.42 6.29 -24.94
C ALA A 6 -13.31 5.51 -24.23
N ARG A 7 -12.04 5.78 -24.56
CA ARG A 7 -10.87 5.08 -23.97
C ARG A 7 -10.63 5.44 -22.52
N THR A 8 -10.82 6.71 -22.14
CA THR A 8 -10.77 7.15 -20.74
C THR A 8 -11.86 6.47 -19.90
N SER A 9 -13.01 6.14 -20.52
CA SER A 9 -14.11 5.42 -19.86
C SER A 9 -13.76 3.95 -19.58
N GLU A 10 -13.06 3.26 -20.49
CA GLU A 10 -12.65 1.87 -20.32
C GLU A 10 -11.62 1.70 -19.18
N PHE A 11 -10.64 2.61 -19.11
CA PHE A 11 -9.69 2.62 -18.01
C PHE A 11 -10.36 2.90 -16.66
N ASN A 12 -11.24 3.92 -16.62
CA ASN A 12 -11.98 4.23 -15.39
C ASN A 12 -12.87 3.07 -14.97
N ALA A 13 -13.47 2.33 -15.93
CA ALA A 13 -14.24 1.14 -15.63
C ALA A 13 -13.37 0.00 -15.08
N ALA A 14 -12.21 -0.27 -15.68
CA ALA A 14 -11.27 -1.27 -15.18
C ALA A 14 -10.70 -0.90 -13.79
N LEU A 15 -10.36 0.38 -13.58
CA LEU A 15 -9.94 0.88 -12.28
C LEU A 15 -11.05 0.74 -11.23
N ALA A 16 -12.29 1.08 -11.61
CA ALA A 16 -13.45 0.96 -10.72
C ALA A 16 -13.71 -0.50 -10.35
N GLN A 17 -13.53 -1.43 -11.28
CA GLN A 17 -13.67 -2.87 -11.01
C GLN A 17 -12.62 -3.33 -10.00
N VAL A 18 -11.33 -3.06 -10.23
CA VAL A 18 -10.23 -3.41 -9.31
C VAL A 18 -10.44 -2.76 -7.94
N ALA A 19 -10.85 -1.50 -7.91
CA ALA A 19 -11.13 -0.77 -6.68
C ALA A 19 -12.30 -1.41 -5.91
N SER A 20 -13.38 -1.76 -6.61
CA SER A 20 -14.55 -2.41 -5.99
C SER A 20 -14.21 -3.79 -5.41
N GLU A 21 -13.45 -4.61 -6.15
CA GLU A 21 -13.00 -5.93 -5.69
C GLU A 21 -12.12 -5.87 -4.43
N ARG A 22 -11.44 -4.75 -4.22
CA ARG A 22 -10.50 -4.52 -3.11
C ARG A 22 -11.03 -3.57 -2.04
N GLY A 23 -12.27 -3.08 -2.16
CA GLY A 23 -12.90 -2.16 -1.22
C GLY A 23 -12.26 -0.76 -1.20
N LEU A 24 -11.70 -0.32 -2.33
CA LEU A 24 -11.07 0.99 -2.49
C LEU A 24 -11.99 1.96 -3.23
N ASP A 25 -11.90 3.25 -2.89
CA ASP A 25 -12.58 4.30 -3.68
C ASP A 25 -11.77 4.59 -4.96
N PRO A 26 -12.36 4.40 -6.17
CA PRO A 26 -11.70 4.69 -7.43
C PRO A 26 -11.17 6.13 -7.54
N LYS A 27 -11.87 7.10 -6.92
CA LYS A 27 -11.45 8.51 -6.92
C LYS A 27 -10.15 8.70 -6.16
N VAL A 28 -10.02 8.08 -4.99
CA VAL A 28 -8.81 8.16 -4.17
C VAL A 28 -7.60 7.58 -4.91
N ILE A 29 -7.80 6.47 -5.63
CA ILE A 29 -6.72 5.88 -6.44
C ILE A 29 -6.35 6.83 -7.59
N MET A 30 -7.34 7.38 -8.29
CA MET A 30 -7.11 8.29 -9.40
C MET A 30 -6.36 9.56 -8.96
N ASP A 31 -6.75 10.15 -7.83
CA ASP A 31 -6.08 11.34 -7.28
C ASP A 31 -4.64 11.02 -6.87
N ALA A 32 -4.40 9.85 -6.26
CA ALA A 32 -3.05 9.40 -5.92
C ALA A 32 -2.17 9.21 -7.18
N ILE A 33 -2.75 8.65 -8.26
CA ILE A 33 -2.06 8.50 -9.55
C ILE A 33 -1.70 9.87 -10.13
N LYS A 34 -2.65 10.81 -10.17
CA LYS A 34 -2.40 12.16 -10.67
C LYS A 34 -1.30 12.86 -9.90
N GLN A 35 -1.34 12.82 -8.57
CA GLN A 35 -0.33 13.41 -7.70
C GLN A 35 1.06 12.79 -7.93
N ALA A 36 1.13 11.47 -8.06
CA ALA A 36 2.40 10.77 -8.29
C ALA A 36 3.01 11.13 -9.66
N ILE A 37 2.17 11.27 -10.70
CA ILE A 37 2.61 11.70 -12.04
C ILE A 37 3.11 13.15 -12.02
N ILE A 38 2.41 14.05 -11.32
CA ILE A 38 2.86 15.44 -11.15
C ILE A 38 4.18 15.49 -10.38
N ALA A 39 4.34 14.69 -9.33
CA ALA A 39 5.59 14.58 -8.59
C ALA A 39 6.75 14.05 -9.44
N ALA A 40 6.49 13.06 -10.31
CA ALA A 40 7.47 12.57 -11.27
C ALA A 40 7.87 13.67 -12.27
N PHE A 41 6.88 14.42 -12.79
CA PHE A 41 7.15 15.55 -13.69
C PHE A 41 7.99 16.63 -13.02
N LYS A 42 7.68 17.03 -11.79
CA LYS A 42 8.47 17.99 -11.01
C LYS A 42 9.92 17.54 -10.85
N LYS A 43 10.13 16.25 -10.62
CA LYS A 43 11.47 15.68 -10.43
C LYS A 43 12.29 15.67 -11.73
N ASP A 44 11.65 15.27 -12.84
CA ASP A 44 12.35 15.06 -14.11
C ASP A 44 12.46 16.35 -14.95
N HIS A 45 11.56 17.32 -14.72
CA HIS A 45 11.49 18.58 -15.46
C HIS A 45 11.32 19.79 -14.53
N PRO A 46 12.27 20.05 -13.62
CA PRO A 46 12.16 21.14 -12.65
C PRO A 46 12.06 22.53 -13.30
N ASP A 47 12.66 22.70 -14.47
CA ASP A 47 12.68 23.98 -15.24
C ASP A 47 11.30 24.32 -15.81
N GLN A 48 10.43 23.34 -16.03
CA GLN A 48 9.07 23.50 -16.56
C GLN A 48 8.01 23.48 -15.47
N TYR A 49 8.37 23.16 -14.24
CA TYR A 49 7.48 23.08 -13.11
C TYR A 49 7.46 24.39 -12.33
N ASN A 50 6.26 24.97 -12.14
CA ASN A 50 6.05 26.13 -11.29
C ASN A 50 5.34 25.70 -10.00
N GLU A 51 5.91 26.02 -8.83
CA GLU A 51 5.32 25.65 -7.54
C GLU A 51 3.95 26.30 -7.26
N GLU A 52 3.69 27.47 -7.84
CA GLU A 52 2.41 28.16 -7.75
C GLU A 52 1.40 27.71 -8.83
N GLY A 53 1.83 26.84 -9.74
CA GLY A 53 1.02 26.33 -10.86
C GLY A 53 0.01 25.28 -10.41
N VAL A 54 -1.17 25.30 -11.02
CA VAL A 54 -2.17 24.23 -10.87
C VAL A 54 -2.02 23.27 -12.05
N TYR A 55 -1.86 21.98 -11.74
CA TYR A 55 -1.64 20.93 -12.72
C TYR A 55 -2.77 19.92 -12.71
N ASP A 56 -3.11 19.39 -13.90
CA ASP A 56 -4.01 18.24 -14.07
C ASP A 56 -3.39 17.23 -15.01
N VAL A 57 -3.73 15.95 -14.81
CA VAL A 57 -3.21 14.83 -15.59
C VAL A 57 -4.37 14.08 -16.21
N THR A 58 -4.25 13.80 -17.50
CA THR A 58 -5.10 12.84 -18.21
C THR A 58 -4.25 11.61 -18.55
N LEU A 59 -4.73 10.43 -18.19
CA LEU A 59 -4.03 9.18 -18.40
C LEU A 59 -4.90 8.20 -19.16
N ASP A 60 -4.36 7.68 -20.26
CA ASP A 60 -4.87 6.49 -20.93
C ASP A 60 -3.86 5.34 -20.79
N ILE A 61 -4.14 4.42 -19.87
CA ILE A 61 -3.22 3.29 -19.58
C ILE A 61 -3.20 2.27 -20.73
N VAL A 62 -4.26 2.18 -21.53
CA VAL A 62 -4.33 1.22 -22.65
C VAL A 62 -3.43 1.67 -23.79
N SER A 63 -3.48 2.95 -24.16
CA SER A 63 -2.61 3.51 -25.19
C SER A 63 -1.21 3.87 -24.68
N GLY A 64 -1.03 3.98 -23.36
CA GLY A 64 0.19 4.49 -22.75
C GLY A 64 0.37 6.01 -22.93
N GLU A 65 -0.69 6.71 -23.33
CA GLU A 65 -0.70 8.15 -23.48
C GLU A 65 -1.06 8.82 -22.17
N ALA A 66 -0.18 9.66 -21.67
CA ALA A 66 -0.43 10.50 -20.51
C ALA A 66 -0.10 11.94 -20.87
N HIS A 67 -0.99 12.83 -20.52
CA HIS A 67 -0.84 14.26 -20.76
C HIS A 67 -0.88 15.01 -19.45
N ILE A 68 0.07 15.91 -19.26
CA ILE A 68 0.09 16.83 -18.15
C ILE A 68 -0.27 18.23 -18.64
N PHE A 69 -1.15 18.88 -17.90
CA PHE A 69 -1.66 20.19 -18.27
C PHE A 69 -1.39 21.19 -17.16
N GLU A 70 -0.92 22.36 -17.52
CA GLU A 70 -0.89 23.52 -16.64
C GLU A 70 -2.19 24.29 -16.81
N ILE A 71 -2.86 24.58 -15.69
CA ILE A 71 -4.14 25.32 -15.67
C ILE A 71 -3.85 26.77 -15.30
N LYS A 72 -4.06 27.69 -16.24
CA LYS A 72 -3.96 29.13 -16.04
C LYS A 72 -5.35 29.77 -16.20
N GLY A 73 -6.05 29.98 -15.08
CA GLY A 73 -7.42 30.49 -15.08
C GLY A 73 -8.38 29.53 -15.79
N LYS A 74 -8.90 29.91 -16.96
CA LYS A 74 -9.79 29.05 -17.78
C LYS A 74 -9.06 28.30 -18.91
N LYS A 75 -7.76 28.53 -19.09
CA LYS A 75 -6.96 27.87 -20.15
C LYS A 75 -6.25 26.65 -19.59
N ARG A 76 -6.28 25.57 -20.36
CA ARG A 76 -5.59 24.31 -20.11
C ARG A 76 -4.50 24.16 -21.18
N ASN A 77 -3.24 24.29 -20.79
CA ASN A 77 -2.09 24.20 -21.68
C ASN A 77 -1.45 22.83 -21.51
N ASP A 78 -1.31 22.07 -22.60
CA ASP A 78 -0.56 20.81 -22.60
C ASP A 78 0.94 21.13 -22.54
N ILE A 79 1.59 20.65 -21.50
CA ILE A 79 3.03 20.80 -21.24
C ILE A 79 3.75 19.45 -21.21
N THR A 80 3.13 18.43 -21.80
CA THR A 80 3.63 17.05 -21.78
C THR A 80 5.00 16.95 -22.50
N PRO A 81 6.08 16.59 -21.82
CA PRO A 81 7.36 16.40 -22.46
C PRO A 81 7.36 15.17 -23.38
N PRO A 82 8.19 15.16 -24.42
CA PRO A 82 8.35 14.00 -25.28
C PRO A 82 8.80 12.76 -24.49
N GLY A 83 8.07 11.65 -24.66
CA GLY A 83 8.36 10.38 -23.98
C GLY A 83 7.86 10.28 -22.54
N PHE A 84 7.28 11.32 -21.96
CA PHE A 84 6.76 11.33 -20.60
C PHE A 84 5.62 10.32 -20.37
N GLY A 85 4.87 9.96 -21.40
CA GLY A 85 3.79 8.98 -21.31
C GLY A 85 4.22 7.64 -20.73
N ARG A 86 5.43 7.16 -21.02
CA ARG A 86 5.97 5.91 -20.46
C ARG A 86 6.23 6.01 -18.97
N ILE A 87 6.80 7.13 -18.53
CA ILE A 87 7.08 7.42 -17.11
C ILE A 87 5.77 7.49 -16.34
N ALA A 88 4.80 8.24 -16.86
CA ALA A 88 3.48 8.37 -16.27
C ALA A 88 2.73 7.03 -16.15
N THR A 89 2.80 6.19 -17.20
CA THR A 89 2.18 4.84 -17.17
C THR A 89 2.84 3.93 -16.15
N GLN A 90 4.15 3.93 -16.05
CA GLN A 90 4.88 3.15 -15.02
C GLN A 90 4.55 3.64 -13.61
N THR A 91 4.53 4.95 -13.40
CA THR A 91 4.15 5.57 -12.13
C THR A 91 2.73 5.17 -11.73
N ALA A 92 1.77 5.27 -12.67
CA ALA A 92 0.40 4.85 -12.42
C ALA A 92 0.28 3.38 -12.00
N LYS A 93 0.97 2.48 -12.71
CA LYS A 93 1.00 1.05 -12.34
C LYS A 93 1.56 0.82 -10.95
N GLN A 94 2.64 1.50 -10.58
CA GLN A 94 3.23 1.40 -9.24
C GLN A 94 2.26 1.87 -8.15
N VAL A 95 1.59 3.01 -8.36
CA VAL A 95 0.61 3.53 -7.40
C VAL A 95 -0.58 2.58 -7.23
N ILE A 96 -1.12 2.04 -8.33
CA ILE A 96 -2.21 1.06 -8.27
C ILE A 96 -1.78 -0.17 -7.47
N LEU A 97 -0.62 -0.76 -7.77
CA LEU A 97 -0.10 -1.93 -7.07
C LEU A 97 0.14 -1.63 -5.58
N GLN A 98 0.63 -0.45 -5.26
CA GLN A 98 0.83 -0.04 -3.88
C GLN A 98 -0.51 0.07 -3.14
N ARG A 99 -1.51 0.74 -3.71
CA ARG A 99 -2.84 0.88 -3.09
C ARG A 99 -3.55 -0.46 -2.91
N VAL A 100 -3.43 -1.36 -3.89
CA VAL A 100 -3.97 -2.72 -3.78
C VAL A 100 -3.31 -3.47 -2.62
N ARG A 101 -1.98 -3.43 -2.49
CA ARG A 101 -1.26 -4.07 -1.37
C ARG A 101 -1.64 -3.48 -0.01
N GLU A 102 -1.78 -2.15 0.08
CA GLU A 102 -2.23 -1.48 1.30
C GLU A 102 -3.64 -1.92 1.72
N ALA A 103 -4.57 -2.03 0.76
CA ALA A 103 -5.91 -2.51 1.01
C ALA A 103 -5.94 -3.98 1.43
N GLU A 104 -5.18 -4.85 0.76
CA GLU A 104 -5.03 -6.26 1.13
C GLU A 104 -4.51 -6.40 2.57
N LYS A 105 -3.48 -5.63 2.92
CA LYS A 105 -2.94 -5.61 4.28
C LYS A 105 -4.00 -5.17 5.31
N THR A 106 -4.76 -4.13 5.00
CA THR A 106 -5.83 -3.64 5.89
C THR A 106 -6.92 -4.68 6.08
N ASN A 107 -7.36 -5.37 5.02
CA ASN A 107 -8.36 -6.42 5.10
C ASN A 107 -7.85 -7.62 5.92
N ILE A 108 -6.61 -8.05 5.70
CA ILE A 108 -5.96 -9.12 6.48
C ILE A 108 -5.92 -8.74 7.97
N LEU A 109 -5.50 -7.52 8.30
CA LEU A 109 -5.49 -7.04 9.68
C LEU A 109 -6.88 -7.01 10.30
N GLY A 110 -7.90 -6.60 9.55
CA GLY A 110 -9.29 -6.63 10.00
C GLY A 110 -9.81 -8.05 10.28
N GLU A 111 -9.32 -9.08 9.57
CA GLU A 111 -9.60 -10.48 9.92
C GLU A 111 -8.92 -10.85 11.25
N TYR A 112 -7.66 -10.48 11.44
CA TYR A 112 -6.95 -10.75 12.69
C TYR A 112 -7.52 -9.97 13.88
N GLU A 113 -8.04 -8.76 13.68
CA GLU A 113 -8.75 -8.01 14.74
C GLU A 113 -9.91 -8.82 15.36
N LYS A 114 -10.60 -9.63 14.56
CA LYS A 114 -11.69 -10.49 15.03
C LYS A 114 -11.21 -11.71 15.82
N HIS A 115 -9.95 -12.08 15.66
CA HIS A 115 -9.32 -13.22 16.32
C HIS A 115 -8.31 -12.80 17.38
N MET A 116 -8.33 -11.52 17.79
CA MET A 116 -7.49 -11.07 18.91
C MET A 116 -7.83 -11.84 20.19
N ASN A 117 -6.84 -11.94 21.05
CA ASN A 117 -6.94 -12.70 22.31
C ASN A 117 -7.11 -14.21 22.10
N THR A 118 -6.66 -14.77 20.99
CA THR A 118 -6.65 -16.22 20.73
C THR A 118 -5.24 -16.70 20.42
N LEU A 119 -5.06 -18.01 20.40
CA LEU A 119 -3.79 -18.65 20.02
C LEU A 119 -3.65 -18.73 18.51
N VAL A 120 -2.43 -18.52 18.03
CA VAL A 120 -2.05 -18.71 16.64
C VAL A 120 -0.75 -19.51 16.53
N ASN A 121 -0.72 -20.44 15.58
CA ASN A 121 0.53 -21.09 15.22
C ASN A 121 1.36 -20.17 14.33
N GLY A 122 2.61 -19.95 14.70
CA GLY A 122 3.51 -19.12 13.93
C GLY A 122 4.88 -19.76 13.74
N MET A 123 5.61 -19.26 12.75
CA MET A 123 6.97 -19.65 12.46
C MET A 123 7.86 -18.40 12.53
N ILE A 124 8.96 -18.51 13.28
CA ILE A 124 9.93 -17.43 13.40
C ILE A 124 10.65 -17.27 12.07
N LEU A 125 10.52 -16.10 11.44
CA LEU A 125 11.15 -15.79 10.15
C LEU A 125 12.55 -15.22 10.32
N ARG A 126 12.69 -14.22 11.19
CA ARG A 126 13.93 -13.48 11.38
C ARG A 126 13.91 -12.66 12.66
N PHE A 127 15.10 -12.23 13.06
CA PHE A 127 15.28 -11.23 14.11
C PHE A 127 15.46 -9.85 13.47
N ALA A 128 14.75 -8.87 13.96
CA ALA A 128 14.82 -7.47 13.55
C ALA A 128 15.28 -6.62 14.74
N GLY A 129 16.59 -6.53 14.93
CA GLY A 129 17.16 -5.98 16.16
C GLY A 129 16.82 -6.88 17.35
N SER A 130 16.10 -6.34 18.33
CA SER A 130 15.64 -7.06 19.51
C SER A 130 14.23 -7.66 19.35
N GLU A 131 13.54 -7.35 18.27
CA GLU A 131 12.21 -7.88 17.97
C GLU A 131 12.30 -9.15 17.12
N ILE A 132 11.33 -10.02 17.26
CA ILE A 132 11.23 -11.26 16.49
C ILE A 132 10.07 -11.15 15.53
N ILE A 133 10.33 -11.43 14.24
CA ILE A 133 9.29 -11.44 13.21
C ILE A 133 8.81 -12.86 13.01
N VAL A 134 7.51 -13.03 13.12
CA VAL A 134 6.82 -14.32 13.09
C VAL A 134 5.83 -14.35 11.93
N ASP A 135 5.86 -15.39 11.11
CA ASP A 135 4.83 -15.69 10.13
C ASP A 135 3.65 -16.36 10.82
N ILE A 136 2.49 -15.75 10.75
CA ILE A 136 1.23 -16.28 11.31
C ILE A 136 0.24 -16.71 10.21
N GLY A 137 0.74 -16.95 9.01
CA GLY A 137 0.02 -17.46 7.86
C GLY A 137 -0.28 -16.40 6.81
N LYS A 138 -1.25 -15.51 7.04
CA LYS A 138 -1.62 -14.48 6.04
C LYS A 138 -0.78 -13.19 6.17
N THR A 139 -0.10 -12.97 7.30
CA THR A 139 0.71 -11.78 7.56
C THR A 139 1.87 -12.09 8.49
N GLU A 140 2.85 -11.20 8.51
CA GLU A 140 3.91 -11.18 9.52
C GLU A 140 3.39 -10.49 10.79
N ALA A 141 3.72 -11.05 11.94
CA ALA A 141 3.51 -10.46 13.26
C ALA A 141 4.85 -10.12 13.89
N VAL A 142 4.83 -9.23 14.87
CA VAL A 142 6.01 -8.81 15.62
C VAL A 142 5.89 -9.26 17.06
N MET A 143 6.95 -9.83 17.60
CA MET A 143 7.08 -10.13 19.03
C MET A 143 8.17 -9.23 19.62
N PRO A 144 7.79 -8.11 20.26
CA PRO A 144 8.73 -7.20 20.91
C PRO A 144 9.37 -7.88 22.15
N VAL A 145 10.45 -7.30 22.64
CA VAL A 145 11.20 -7.86 23.78
C VAL A 145 10.34 -8.07 25.01
N SER A 146 9.40 -7.17 25.27
CA SER A 146 8.44 -7.29 26.39
C SER A 146 7.58 -8.54 26.33
N GLU A 147 7.35 -9.05 25.11
CA GLU A 147 6.50 -10.20 24.85
C GLU A 147 7.29 -11.51 24.67
N GLN A 148 8.61 -11.46 24.88
CA GLN A 148 9.49 -12.61 24.83
C GLN A 148 9.73 -13.19 26.23
N VAL A 149 9.80 -14.51 26.32
CA VAL A 149 10.18 -15.20 27.54
C VAL A 149 11.69 -15.49 27.51
N SER A 150 12.44 -14.95 28.44
CA SER A 150 13.92 -15.02 28.44
C SER A 150 14.48 -16.43 28.58
N SER A 151 13.71 -17.38 29.13
CA SER A 151 14.10 -18.79 29.25
C SER A 151 13.82 -19.59 27.96
N GLU A 152 13.11 -19.06 26.99
CA GLU A 152 12.83 -19.73 25.73
C GLU A 152 13.93 -19.49 24.70
N ASN A 153 14.21 -20.50 23.89
CA ASN A 153 15.20 -20.41 22.82
C ASN A 153 14.53 -20.22 21.48
N TYR A 154 14.55 -18.99 20.96
CA TYR A 154 13.98 -18.63 19.68
C TYR A 154 14.97 -18.90 18.54
N ARG A 155 14.53 -19.66 17.53
CA ARG A 155 15.36 -20.00 16.36
C ARG A 155 14.59 -19.73 15.07
N VAL A 156 15.28 -19.23 14.05
CA VAL A 156 14.70 -19.07 12.71
C VAL A 156 14.17 -20.42 12.21
N ASN A 157 13.01 -20.40 11.56
CA ASN A 157 12.20 -21.55 11.16
C ASN A 157 11.61 -22.37 12.31
N GLY A 158 11.77 -21.93 13.56
CA GLY A 158 11.10 -22.55 14.71
C GLY A 158 9.60 -22.29 14.65
N LYS A 159 8.80 -23.37 14.80
CA LYS A 159 7.33 -23.27 14.88
C LYS A 159 6.92 -23.31 16.35
N MET A 160 6.09 -22.35 16.73
CA MET A 160 5.61 -22.19 18.09
C MET A 160 4.17 -21.67 18.08
N MET A 161 3.47 -21.86 19.19
CA MET A 161 2.18 -21.18 19.41
C MET A 161 2.44 -19.82 20.05
N PHE A 162 1.68 -18.83 19.63
CA PHE A 162 1.74 -17.46 20.14
C PHE A 162 0.34 -17.00 20.52
N TYR A 163 0.27 -16.13 21.50
CA TYR A 163 -0.96 -15.41 21.84
C TYR A 163 -1.03 -14.12 21.02
N MET A 164 -2.13 -13.87 20.33
CA MET A 164 -2.36 -12.63 19.62
C MET A 164 -2.78 -11.54 20.61
N ASP A 165 -1.86 -10.64 20.92
CA ASP A 165 -2.01 -9.68 22.01
C ASP A 165 -2.70 -8.38 21.56
N SER A 166 -2.16 -7.73 20.54
CA SER A 166 -2.63 -6.42 20.09
C SER A 166 -2.29 -6.13 18.64
N ILE A 167 -2.83 -5.05 18.11
CA ILE A 167 -2.40 -4.45 16.84
C ILE A 167 -1.84 -3.07 17.17
N ARG A 168 -0.60 -2.81 16.77
CA ARG A 168 0.06 -1.53 16.99
C ARG A 168 0.41 -0.84 15.66
N ASP A 169 0.67 0.46 15.71
CA ASP A 169 1.26 1.19 14.61
C ASP A 169 2.79 1.01 14.65
N GLY A 170 3.31 0.32 13.64
CA GLY A 170 4.73 0.09 13.44
C GLY A 170 5.32 0.96 12.35
N PHE A 171 6.62 0.83 12.11
CA PHE A 171 7.35 1.63 11.11
C PHE A 171 6.82 1.44 9.67
N LYS A 172 6.28 0.25 9.36
CA LYS A 172 5.72 -0.10 8.04
C LYS A 172 4.18 -0.10 8.02
N GLY A 173 3.55 0.67 8.93
CA GLY A 173 2.11 0.69 9.15
C GLY A 173 1.67 -0.29 10.22
N ARG A 174 0.36 -0.53 10.35
CA ARG A 174 -0.22 -1.40 11.39
C ARG A 174 0.33 -2.82 11.30
N GLU A 175 0.64 -3.41 12.43
CA GLU A 175 1.20 -4.76 12.56
C GLU A 175 0.61 -5.50 13.76
N VAL A 176 0.46 -6.81 13.64
CA VAL A 176 -0.03 -7.69 14.71
C VAL A 176 1.10 -7.92 15.70
N VAL A 177 0.82 -7.76 16.97
CA VAL A 177 1.74 -8.10 18.07
C VAL A 177 1.36 -9.46 18.62
N VAL A 178 2.36 -10.33 18.72
CA VAL A 178 2.21 -11.66 19.32
C VAL A 178 3.07 -11.80 20.57
N SER A 179 2.60 -12.58 21.52
CA SER A 179 3.22 -12.74 22.81
C SER A 179 3.47 -14.21 23.17
N ARG A 180 4.60 -14.42 23.85
CA ARG A 180 4.89 -15.66 24.60
C ARG A 180 4.84 -15.41 26.11
N ALA A 181 4.95 -14.16 26.54
CA ALA A 181 4.96 -13.77 27.94
C ALA A 181 3.56 -13.53 28.53
N ASN A 182 2.53 -13.40 27.69
CA ASN A 182 1.18 -13.14 28.14
C ASN A 182 0.60 -14.37 28.90
N PRO A 183 0.10 -14.21 30.13
CA PRO A 183 -0.45 -15.32 30.93
C PRO A 183 -1.60 -16.07 30.24
N ASN A 184 -2.37 -15.39 29.40
CA ASN A 184 -3.47 -15.99 28.67
C ASN A 184 -3.01 -17.06 27.65
N LEU A 185 -1.75 -17.04 27.25
CA LEU A 185 -1.19 -18.09 26.42
C LEU A 185 -1.31 -19.47 27.09
N ILE A 186 -1.10 -19.55 28.40
CA ILE A 186 -1.19 -20.80 29.17
C ILE A 186 -2.66 -21.18 29.44
N ILE A 187 -3.53 -20.18 29.58
CA ILE A 187 -4.96 -20.40 29.86
C ILE A 187 -5.68 -20.96 28.63
N GLU A 188 -5.26 -20.53 27.45
CA GLU A 188 -5.85 -20.92 26.16
C GLU A 188 -5.20 -22.16 25.53
N LEU A 189 -4.10 -22.68 26.11
CA LEU A 189 -3.39 -23.91 25.70
C LEU A 189 -4.10 -25.16 26.24
#